data_bbc0b2965528e7bddac70679208b1be4
#
_entry.id   bbc0b2965528e7bddac70679208b1be4
#
_cell.length_a   1.000
_cell.length_b   1.000
_cell.length_c   1.000
_cell.angle_alpha   90.00
_cell.angle_beta   90.00
_cell.angle_gamma   90.00
#
_symmetry.space_group_name_H-M   'P 1'
#
loop_
_entity.id
_entity.type
_entity.pdbx_description
1 polymer ?
#
loop_
_entity_poly.entity_id
_entity_poly.type
_entity_poly.pdbx_seq_one_letter_code
_entity_poly.pdbx_strand_id
1 'polypeptide(L)'
;MELKKLVANKIAEILDKDSSEIEKSIEKSPNLEMGDFSFPCFRLAKEFRKSPQDIASDIKDKLVADEIEKVEVVSGYVNIFIKKDLYAQSVIEEIETKQDKYGSENVGDGKKALIEHTSINPNASPHIGRARNALIGDSIVKLLKFNNYEVETHYFVNDIGKQISMLLVGTKGKDNVTFDELLQLYIDINKEVKENKELEQEVFD
;
A
#
# COMPACT_ATOMS: atom_id res chain seq x y z
N MET A 1 -8.99 -7.62 -13.54
CA MET A 1 -9.15 -9.08 -13.30
C MET A 1 -10.41 -9.55 -14.02
N GLU A 2 -10.28 -9.89 -15.30
CA GLU A 2 -11.42 -10.17 -16.19
C GLU A 2 -12.20 -11.43 -15.80
N LEU A 3 -11.51 -12.50 -15.35
CA LEU A 3 -12.15 -13.75 -14.96
C LEU A 3 -13.12 -13.60 -13.78
N LYS A 4 -12.79 -12.78 -12.78
CA LYS A 4 -13.72 -12.48 -11.67
C LYS A 4 -14.99 -11.78 -12.17
N LYS A 5 -14.84 -10.85 -13.10
CA LYS A 5 -15.98 -10.13 -13.72
C LYS A 5 -16.84 -11.07 -14.55
N LEU A 6 -16.21 -11.97 -15.31
CA LEU A 6 -16.93 -12.97 -16.09
C LEU A 6 -17.78 -13.84 -15.17
N VAL A 7 -17.20 -14.38 -14.10
CA VAL A 7 -17.95 -15.18 -13.11
C VAL A 7 -19.08 -14.36 -12.47
N ALA A 8 -18.80 -13.09 -12.12
CA ALA A 8 -19.81 -12.21 -11.54
C ALA A 8 -20.98 -11.96 -12.50
N ASN A 9 -20.71 -11.71 -13.78
CA ASN A 9 -21.75 -11.52 -14.79
C ASN A 9 -22.64 -12.77 -14.92
N LYS A 10 -22.03 -13.96 -14.97
CA LYS A 10 -22.76 -15.21 -15.07
C LYS A 10 -23.66 -15.49 -13.87
N ILE A 11 -23.15 -15.24 -12.67
CA ILE A 11 -23.96 -15.39 -11.44
C ILE A 11 -25.07 -14.32 -11.40
N ALA A 12 -24.78 -13.09 -11.81
CA ALA A 12 -25.74 -12.01 -11.89
C ALA A 12 -26.92 -12.32 -12.84
N GLU A 13 -26.61 -12.88 -14.03
CA GLU A 13 -27.61 -13.38 -14.99
C GLU A 13 -28.50 -14.47 -14.37
N ILE A 14 -27.91 -15.42 -13.61
CA ILE A 14 -28.67 -16.52 -12.96
C ILE A 14 -29.60 -16.00 -11.87
N LEU A 15 -29.16 -14.97 -11.13
CA LEU A 15 -29.87 -14.44 -9.97
C LEU A 15 -30.78 -13.24 -10.30
N ASP A 16 -30.73 -12.75 -11.53
CA ASP A 16 -31.39 -11.50 -11.96
C ASP A 16 -30.98 -10.29 -11.07
N LYS A 17 -29.65 -10.09 -10.90
CA LYS A 17 -29.05 -9.09 -10.05
C LYS A 17 -28.00 -8.22 -10.77
N ASP A 18 -27.62 -7.13 -10.12
CA ASP A 18 -26.53 -6.29 -10.60
C ASP A 18 -25.18 -6.98 -10.48
N SER A 19 -24.45 -7.02 -11.60
CA SER A 19 -23.14 -7.69 -11.67
C SER A 19 -22.09 -7.07 -10.75
N SER A 20 -22.14 -5.76 -10.52
CA SER A 20 -21.17 -5.08 -9.66
C SER A 20 -21.36 -5.43 -8.18
N GLU A 21 -22.60 -5.73 -7.78
CA GLU A 21 -22.94 -6.21 -6.44
C GLU A 21 -22.44 -7.65 -6.22
N ILE A 22 -22.67 -8.49 -7.23
CA ILE A 22 -22.16 -9.87 -7.22
C ILE A 22 -20.63 -9.89 -7.22
N GLU A 23 -19.96 -9.08 -8.03
CA GLU A 23 -18.49 -9.01 -8.09
C GLU A 23 -17.87 -8.66 -6.73
N LYS A 24 -18.47 -7.71 -5.99
CA LYS A 24 -18.04 -7.34 -4.63
C LYS A 24 -18.21 -8.48 -3.62
N SER A 25 -19.18 -9.36 -3.86
CA SER A 25 -19.48 -10.50 -2.98
C SER A 25 -18.64 -11.74 -3.29
N ILE A 26 -18.02 -11.83 -4.46
CA ILE A 26 -17.10 -12.91 -4.81
C ILE A 26 -15.77 -12.71 -4.09
N GLU A 27 -15.34 -13.70 -3.35
CA GLU A 27 -14.10 -13.76 -2.61
C GLU A 27 -13.06 -14.66 -3.31
N LYS A 28 -11.78 -14.41 -3.06
CA LYS A 28 -10.75 -15.36 -3.42
C LYS A 28 -10.80 -16.52 -2.41
N SER A 29 -10.78 -17.75 -2.89
CA SER A 29 -10.79 -18.90 -2.01
C SER A 29 -9.55 -18.94 -1.10
N PRO A 30 -9.67 -19.39 0.15
CA PRO A 30 -8.56 -19.42 1.11
C PRO A 30 -7.47 -20.43 0.72
N ASN A 31 -7.81 -21.47 -0.02
CA ASN A 31 -6.86 -22.42 -0.58
C ASN A 31 -7.34 -22.94 -1.95
N LEU A 32 -6.42 -23.54 -2.70
CA LEU A 32 -6.69 -24.04 -4.05
C LEU A 32 -7.65 -25.25 -4.10
N GLU A 33 -7.82 -25.96 -2.99
CA GLU A 33 -8.77 -27.08 -2.90
C GLU A 33 -10.22 -26.60 -2.88
N MET A 34 -10.43 -25.35 -2.50
CA MET A 34 -11.75 -24.68 -2.48
C MET A 34 -12.03 -23.87 -3.75
N GLY A 35 -11.20 -24.02 -4.78
CA GLY A 35 -11.34 -23.32 -6.05
C GLY A 35 -10.59 -21.99 -6.10
N ASP A 36 -10.76 -21.27 -7.20
CA ASP A 36 -10.15 -19.96 -7.42
C ASP A 36 -10.99 -18.84 -6.84
N PHE A 37 -12.33 -18.96 -6.96
CA PHE A 37 -13.31 -18.02 -6.44
C PHE A 37 -14.36 -18.72 -5.60
N SER A 38 -14.88 -18.00 -4.60
CA SER A 38 -15.94 -18.45 -3.72
C SER A 38 -17.04 -17.39 -3.62
N PHE A 39 -18.30 -17.81 -3.80
CA PHE A 39 -19.46 -16.92 -3.69
C PHE A 39 -20.36 -17.35 -2.53
N PRO A 40 -20.52 -16.52 -1.47
CA PRO A 40 -21.34 -16.83 -0.32
C PRO A 40 -22.84 -16.57 -0.60
N CYS A 41 -23.69 -17.59 -0.43
CA CYS A 41 -25.13 -17.47 -0.66
C CYS A 41 -25.94 -17.04 0.57
N PHE A 42 -25.31 -16.81 1.74
CA PHE A 42 -26.00 -16.52 3.01
C PHE A 42 -26.86 -15.27 2.97
N ARG A 43 -26.39 -14.21 2.33
CA ARG A 43 -27.11 -12.93 2.22
C ARG A 43 -28.37 -13.04 1.36
N LEU A 44 -28.40 -14.00 0.45
CA LEU A 44 -29.50 -14.23 -0.47
C LEU A 44 -30.64 -15.04 0.13
N ALA A 45 -30.38 -15.77 1.23
CA ALA A 45 -31.34 -16.68 1.85
C ALA A 45 -32.68 -16.02 2.23
N LYS A 46 -32.61 -14.81 2.79
CA LYS A 46 -33.79 -14.05 3.20
C LYS A 46 -34.61 -13.56 1.99
N GLU A 47 -33.94 -13.11 0.96
CA GLU A 47 -34.55 -12.55 -0.25
C GLU A 47 -35.21 -13.64 -1.09
N PHE A 48 -34.48 -14.74 -1.35
CA PHE A 48 -34.98 -15.85 -2.15
C PHE A 48 -35.86 -16.82 -1.34
N ARG A 49 -35.96 -16.64 -0.01
CA ARG A 49 -36.71 -17.53 0.92
C ARG A 49 -36.32 -19.00 0.76
N LYS A 50 -35.03 -19.24 0.52
CA LYS A 50 -34.41 -20.56 0.36
C LYS A 50 -33.22 -20.70 1.28
N SER A 51 -32.81 -21.93 1.57
CA SER A 51 -31.55 -22.13 2.30
C SER A 51 -30.37 -21.69 1.46
N PRO A 52 -29.26 -21.23 2.08
CA PRO A 52 -28.02 -20.91 1.34
C PRO A 52 -27.53 -22.07 0.49
N GLN A 53 -27.71 -23.29 0.98
CA GLN A 53 -27.32 -24.51 0.29
C GLN A 53 -28.14 -24.75 -0.99
N ASP A 54 -29.47 -24.52 -0.94
CA ASP A 54 -30.34 -24.68 -2.11
C ASP A 54 -30.02 -23.62 -3.16
N ILE A 55 -29.80 -22.35 -2.73
CA ILE A 55 -29.40 -21.27 -3.64
C ILE A 55 -28.07 -21.61 -4.32
N ALA A 56 -27.09 -22.10 -3.55
CA ALA A 56 -25.79 -22.48 -4.08
C ALA A 56 -25.92 -23.64 -5.10
N SER A 57 -26.81 -24.60 -4.85
CA SER A 57 -27.09 -25.71 -5.78
C SER A 57 -27.77 -25.19 -7.05
N ASP A 58 -28.77 -24.31 -6.94
CA ASP A 58 -29.43 -23.69 -8.09
C ASP A 58 -28.43 -22.91 -8.99
N ILE A 59 -27.47 -22.22 -8.37
CA ILE A 59 -26.39 -21.51 -9.09
C ILE A 59 -25.47 -22.54 -9.78
N LYS A 60 -24.99 -23.56 -9.06
CA LYS A 60 -24.12 -24.60 -9.60
C LYS A 60 -24.72 -25.23 -10.87
N ASP A 61 -26.01 -25.58 -10.83
CA ASP A 61 -26.67 -26.28 -11.92
C ASP A 61 -26.81 -25.42 -13.19
N LYS A 62 -26.77 -24.09 -13.04
CA LYS A 62 -26.93 -23.13 -14.14
C LYS A 62 -25.63 -22.46 -14.54
N LEU A 63 -24.60 -22.49 -13.69
CA LEU A 63 -23.33 -21.80 -13.93
C LEU A 63 -22.45 -22.60 -14.89
N VAL A 64 -22.59 -22.31 -16.16
CA VAL A 64 -21.80 -22.91 -17.24
C VAL A 64 -21.09 -21.81 -18.02
N ALA A 65 -19.77 -21.93 -18.17
CA ALA A 65 -18.95 -21.08 -19.03
C ALA A 65 -17.72 -21.87 -19.49
N ASP A 66 -17.18 -21.52 -20.65
CA ASP A 66 -16.02 -22.20 -21.22
C ASP A 66 -14.77 -22.09 -20.35
N GLU A 67 -14.68 -21.02 -19.56
CA GLU A 67 -13.57 -20.72 -18.65
C GLU A 67 -13.63 -21.51 -17.34
N ILE A 68 -14.80 -22.06 -17.00
CA ILE A 68 -15.02 -22.81 -15.75
C ILE A 68 -14.68 -24.28 -15.95
N GLU A 69 -13.80 -24.83 -15.13
CA GLU A 69 -13.46 -26.24 -15.09
C GLU A 69 -14.54 -27.04 -14.34
N LYS A 70 -14.91 -26.58 -13.15
CA LYS A 70 -15.95 -27.18 -12.30
C LYS A 70 -16.51 -26.19 -11.29
N VAL A 71 -17.68 -26.51 -10.77
CA VAL A 71 -18.33 -25.78 -9.67
C VAL A 71 -18.70 -26.76 -8.57
N GLU A 72 -18.32 -26.43 -7.33
CA GLU A 72 -18.63 -27.23 -6.16
C GLU A 72 -19.43 -26.39 -5.15
N VAL A 73 -20.31 -27.05 -4.40
CA VAL A 73 -21.11 -26.42 -3.35
C VAL A 73 -20.70 -27.00 -2.00
N VAL A 74 -20.23 -26.12 -1.10
CA VAL A 74 -19.83 -26.51 0.25
C VAL A 74 -20.42 -25.56 1.25
N SER A 75 -21.28 -26.03 2.15
CA SER A 75 -21.83 -25.26 3.26
C SER A 75 -22.43 -23.89 2.87
N GLY A 76 -23.12 -23.82 1.73
CA GLY A 76 -23.75 -22.58 1.25
C GLY A 76 -22.83 -21.62 0.49
N TYR A 77 -21.63 -22.08 0.15
CA TYR A 77 -20.72 -21.40 -0.78
C TYR A 77 -20.75 -22.10 -2.14
N VAL A 78 -20.65 -21.29 -3.19
CA VAL A 78 -20.37 -21.76 -4.55
C VAL A 78 -18.88 -21.59 -4.80
N ASN A 79 -18.15 -22.68 -4.88
CA ASN A 79 -16.72 -22.71 -5.15
C ASN A 79 -16.49 -22.95 -6.65
N ILE A 80 -15.78 -22.05 -7.30
CA ILE A 80 -15.62 -22.02 -8.75
C ILE A 80 -14.15 -22.25 -9.08
N PHE A 81 -13.90 -23.24 -9.93
CA PHE A 81 -12.58 -23.60 -10.42
C PHE A 81 -12.45 -23.15 -11.88
N ILE A 82 -11.46 -22.34 -12.15
CA ILE A 82 -11.16 -21.85 -13.50
C ILE A 82 -10.19 -22.80 -14.19
N LYS A 83 -10.35 -23.02 -15.49
CA LYS A 83 -9.38 -23.77 -16.29
C LYS A 83 -8.00 -23.13 -16.19
N LYS A 84 -7.01 -23.90 -15.77
CA LYS A 84 -5.67 -23.40 -15.42
C LYS A 84 -4.92 -22.77 -16.60
N ASP A 85 -5.10 -23.31 -17.79
CA ASP A 85 -4.54 -22.77 -19.03
C ASP A 85 -5.10 -21.38 -19.36
N LEU A 86 -6.41 -21.21 -19.27
CA LEU A 86 -7.06 -19.91 -19.48
C LEU A 86 -6.72 -18.90 -18.39
N TYR A 87 -6.62 -19.36 -17.14
CA TYR A 87 -6.16 -18.50 -16.04
C TYR A 87 -4.73 -18.01 -16.27
N ALA A 88 -3.81 -18.91 -16.63
CA ALA A 88 -2.42 -18.55 -16.93
C ALA A 88 -2.32 -17.59 -18.12
N GLN A 89 -3.06 -17.86 -19.20
CA GLN A 89 -3.11 -16.98 -20.35
C GLN A 89 -3.61 -15.59 -19.98
N SER A 90 -4.70 -15.48 -19.25
CA SER A 90 -5.25 -14.19 -18.78
C SER A 90 -4.26 -13.37 -17.95
N VAL A 91 -3.47 -14.04 -17.09
CA VAL A 91 -2.43 -13.38 -16.29
C VAL A 91 -1.29 -12.87 -17.17
N ILE A 92 -0.84 -13.68 -18.13
CA ILE A 92 0.24 -13.30 -19.06
C ILE A 92 -0.20 -12.09 -19.91
N GLU A 93 -1.41 -12.14 -20.47
CA GLU A 93 -1.96 -11.03 -21.26
C GLU A 93 -2.11 -9.75 -20.44
N GLU A 94 -2.50 -9.85 -19.17
CA GLU A 94 -2.57 -8.69 -18.27
C GLU A 94 -1.18 -8.11 -17.99
N ILE A 95 -0.16 -8.95 -17.77
CA ILE A 95 1.24 -8.53 -17.59
C ILE A 95 1.74 -7.84 -18.86
N GLU A 96 1.54 -8.45 -20.03
CA GLU A 96 1.97 -7.88 -21.32
C GLU A 96 1.29 -6.55 -21.62
N THR A 97 0.02 -6.39 -21.27
CA THR A 97 -0.74 -5.15 -21.48
C THR A 97 -0.34 -4.05 -20.50
N LYS A 98 -0.22 -4.39 -19.22
CA LYS A 98 0.04 -3.40 -18.15
C LYS A 98 1.51 -3.09 -17.95
N GLN A 99 2.41 -3.98 -18.38
CA GLN A 99 3.87 -3.82 -18.23
C GLN A 99 4.24 -3.41 -16.79
N ASP A 100 4.96 -2.30 -16.63
CA ASP A 100 5.39 -1.77 -15.33
C ASP A 100 4.24 -1.37 -14.39
N LYS A 101 3.01 -1.34 -14.90
CA LYS A 101 1.80 -1.06 -14.10
C LYS A 101 1.05 -2.32 -13.68
N TYR A 102 1.56 -3.52 -14.00
CA TYR A 102 0.93 -4.76 -13.55
C TYR A 102 0.88 -4.82 -12.02
N GLY A 103 -0.30 -5.16 -11.49
CA GLY A 103 -0.58 -5.15 -10.05
C GLY A 103 -0.98 -3.79 -9.47
N SER A 104 -0.94 -2.70 -10.27
CA SER A 104 -1.48 -1.41 -9.83
C SER A 104 -3.01 -1.39 -9.88
N GLU A 105 -3.59 -0.63 -8.96
CA GLU A 105 -5.02 -0.33 -8.94
C GLU A 105 -5.25 1.19 -8.91
N ASN A 106 -6.40 1.65 -9.36
CA ASN A 106 -6.76 3.07 -9.30
C ASN A 106 -7.41 3.43 -7.95
N VAL A 107 -6.79 3.01 -6.84
CA VAL A 107 -7.32 3.28 -5.48
C VAL A 107 -7.24 4.76 -5.13
N GLY A 108 -6.19 5.41 -5.59
CA GLY A 108 -5.94 6.83 -5.34
C GLY A 108 -6.90 7.74 -6.06
N ASP A 109 -7.30 7.37 -7.27
CA ASP A 109 -8.20 8.15 -8.13
C ASP A 109 -7.79 9.63 -8.25
N GLY A 110 -6.48 9.87 -8.37
CA GLY A 110 -5.91 11.22 -8.44
C GLY A 110 -5.95 12.02 -7.13
N LYS A 111 -6.31 11.39 -6.00
CA LYS A 111 -6.27 12.06 -4.69
C LYS A 111 -4.86 12.46 -4.32
N LYS A 112 -4.73 13.62 -3.69
CA LYS A 112 -3.45 14.12 -3.22
C LYS A 112 -3.01 13.44 -1.93
N ALA A 113 -1.72 13.11 -1.84
CA ALA A 113 -1.07 12.63 -0.63
C ALA A 113 0.24 13.40 -0.42
N LEU A 114 0.45 13.91 0.79
CA LEU A 114 1.69 14.55 1.19
C LEU A 114 2.44 13.60 2.10
N ILE A 115 3.69 13.28 1.74
CA ILE A 115 4.56 12.38 2.51
C ILE A 115 5.82 13.14 2.87
N GLU A 116 6.05 13.30 4.17
CA GLU A 116 7.32 13.79 4.69
C GLU A 116 8.17 12.61 5.15
N HIS A 117 9.40 12.54 4.68
CA HIS A 117 10.35 11.51 5.12
C HIS A 117 11.79 12.02 5.04
N THR A 118 12.71 11.21 5.59
CA THR A 118 14.14 11.52 5.71
C THR A 118 14.38 12.57 6.78
N SER A 119 14.14 13.87 6.55
CA SER A 119 14.14 14.98 7.54
C SER A 119 15.24 14.88 8.60
N ILE A 120 16.52 14.83 8.14
CA ILE A 120 17.69 14.62 8.99
C ILE A 120 18.24 15.98 9.45
N ASN A 121 18.45 16.14 10.76
CA ASN A 121 19.12 17.32 11.29
C ASN A 121 20.59 17.38 10.84
N PRO A 122 21.12 18.55 10.52
CA PRO A 122 22.48 18.71 9.99
C PRO A 122 23.58 18.48 11.04
N ASN A 123 23.23 18.38 12.32
CA ASN A 123 24.13 18.28 13.45
C ASN A 123 24.57 16.85 13.82
N ALA A 124 24.22 15.84 13.03
CA ALA A 124 24.58 14.46 13.31
C ALA A 124 24.67 13.61 12.04
N SER A 125 25.64 12.68 12.04
CA SER A 125 25.75 11.69 10.96
C SER A 125 24.50 10.84 10.83
N PRO A 126 24.11 10.47 9.61
CA PRO A 126 23.05 9.50 9.38
C PRO A 126 23.38 8.18 10.07
N HIS A 127 22.42 7.66 10.82
CA HIS A 127 22.53 6.32 11.42
C HIS A 127 21.43 5.40 10.84
N ILE A 128 21.53 4.11 11.15
CA ILE A 128 20.62 3.09 10.59
C ILE A 128 19.12 3.42 10.77
N GLY A 129 18.74 4.05 11.88
CA GLY A 129 17.35 4.47 12.11
C GLY A 129 16.88 5.53 11.10
N ARG A 130 17.74 6.47 10.72
CA ARG A 130 17.45 7.50 9.71
C ARG A 130 17.39 6.90 8.29
N ALA A 131 18.32 6.00 7.97
CA ALA A 131 18.27 5.25 6.71
C ALA A 131 16.97 4.44 6.59
N ARG A 132 16.56 3.77 7.67
CA ARG A 132 15.28 3.05 7.72
C ARG A 132 14.08 3.97 7.45
N ASN A 133 14.03 5.16 8.08
CA ASN A 133 12.96 6.13 7.84
C ASN A 133 12.91 6.56 6.37
N ALA A 134 14.06 6.87 5.77
CA ALA A 134 14.15 7.25 4.36
C ALA A 134 13.64 6.15 3.43
N LEU A 135 14.05 4.89 3.65
CA LEU A 135 13.63 3.75 2.84
C LEU A 135 12.12 3.44 2.97
N ILE A 136 11.59 3.53 4.18
CA ILE A 136 10.14 3.34 4.41
C ILE A 136 9.36 4.45 3.71
N GLY A 137 9.76 5.71 3.88
CA GLY A 137 9.08 6.85 3.27
C GLY A 137 9.10 6.79 1.75
N ASP A 138 10.24 6.51 1.13
CA ASP A 138 10.38 6.33 -0.32
C ASP A 138 9.52 5.16 -0.83
N SER A 139 9.46 4.06 -0.09
CA SER A 139 8.61 2.92 -0.44
C SER A 139 7.12 3.28 -0.41
N ILE A 140 6.67 4.04 0.60
CA ILE A 140 5.29 4.53 0.69
C ILE A 140 4.97 5.46 -0.49
N VAL A 141 5.87 6.40 -0.82
CA VAL A 141 5.72 7.31 -1.97
C VAL A 141 5.52 6.51 -3.27
N LYS A 142 6.38 5.50 -3.50
CA LYS A 142 6.30 4.63 -4.69
C LYS A 142 5.00 3.85 -4.75
N LEU A 143 4.57 3.25 -3.64
CA LEU A 143 3.31 2.50 -3.55
C LEU A 143 2.09 3.38 -3.82
N LEU A 144 2.06 4.59 -3.27
CA LEU A 144 0.96 5.52 -3.51
C LEU A 144 0.92 5.97 -4.97
N LYS A 145 2.05 6.35 -5.57
CA LYS A 145 2.14 6.70 -7.01
C LYS A 145 1.72 5.54 -7.90
N PHE A 146 2.12 4.32 -7.54
CA PHE A 146 1.74 3.10 -8.26
C PHE A 146 0.23 2.86 -8.24
N ASN A 147 -0.46 3.28 -7.19
CA ASN A 147 -1.92 3.19 -7.03
C ASN A 147 -2.66 4.48 -7.39
N ASN A 148 -2.06 5.31 -8.27
CA ASN A 148 -2.66 6.51 -8.84
C ASN A 148 -3.04 7.61 -7.84
N TYR A 149 -2.21 7.80 -6.78
CA TYR A 149 -2.23 9.03 -5.99
C TYR A 149 -1.31 10.08 -6.62
N GLU A 150 -1.69 11.35 -6.54
CA GLU A 150 -0.81 12.49 -6.78
C GLU A 150 0.01 12.73 -5.50
N VAL A 151 1.28 12.31 -5.50
CA VAL A 151 2.12 12.34 -4.30
C VAL A 151 3.10 13.49 -4.34
N GLU A 152 3.01 14.36 -3.34
CA GLU A 152 3.97 15.40 -3.02
C GLU A 152 4.89 14.92 -1.90
N THR A 153 6.21 15.01 -2.12
CA THR A 153 7.21 14.54 -1.16
C THR A 153 7.93 15.73 -0.54
N HIS A 154 7.90 15.81 0.78
CA HIS A 154 8.52 16.90 1.54
C HIS A 154 9.71 16.40 2.35
N TYR A 155 10.66 17.31 2.54
CA TYR A 155 11.78 17.19 3.46
C TYR A 155 11.73 18.38 4.43
N PHE A 156 11.61 18.13 5.72
CA PHE A 156 11.69 19.19 6.73
C PHE A 156 13.14 19.58 6.94
N VAL A 157 13.47 20.82 6.60
CA VAL A 157 14.79 21.41 6.87
C VAL A 157 14.75 22.06 8.23
N ASN A 158 15.50 21.50 9.19
CA ASN A 158 15.63 22.07 10.53
C ASN A 158 16.83 23.03 10.54
N ASP A 159 16.59 24.29 10.21
CA ASP A 159 17.59 25.36 10.10
C ASP A 159 17.49 26.40 11.22
N ILE A 160 16.64 26.17 12.23
CA ILE A 160 16.44 27.04 13.39
C ILE A 160 16.50 26.25 14.71
N GLY A 161 16.68 26.99 15.83
CA GLY A 161 16.65 26.45 17.18
C GLY A 161 18.03 26.10 17.75
N LYS A 162 18.06 25.72 19.03
CA LYS A 162 19.27 25.55 19.85
C LYS A 162 20.40 24.76 19.15
N GLN A 163 20.09 23.75 18.40
CA GLN A 163 21.11 22.93 17.71
C GLN A 163 21.82 23.71 16.60
N ILE A 164 21.07 24.51 15.86
CA ILE A 164 21.62 25.37 14.82
C ILE A 164 22.40 26.55 15.43
N SER A 165 21.87 27.17 16.48
CA SER A 165 22.60 28.22 17.21
C SER A 165 23.94 27.71 17.73
N MET A 166 24.01 26.52 18.30
CA MET A 166 25.28 25.88 18.71
C MET A 166 26.26 25.72 17.54
N LEU A 167 25.78 25.32 16.36
CA LEU A 167 26.63 25.22 15.18
C LEU A 167 27.11 26.59 14.71
N LEU A 168 26.26 27.61 14.72
CA LEU A 168 26.62 28.97 14.35
C LEU A 168 27.70 29.55 15.30
N VAL A 169 27.53 29.37 16.60
CA VAL A 169 28.53 29.78 17.60
C VAL A 169 29.85 29.03 17.38
N GLY A 170 29.80 27.72 17.17
CA GLY A 170 31.00 26.88 16.96
C GLY A 170 31.77 27.16 15.67
N THR A 171 31.08 27.68 14.65
CA THR A 171 31.68 28.00 13.34
C THR A 171 32.09 29.48 13.23
N LYS A 172 31.80 30.31 14.23
CA LYS A 172 32.09 31.74 14.23
C LYS A 172 33.58 31.98 13.93
N GLY A 173 33.85 32.73 12.86
CA GLY A 173 35.21 33.04 12.43
C GLY A 173 35.98 31.93 11.73
N LYS A 174 35.29 30.87 11.33
CA LYS A 174 35.88 29.76 10.55
C LYS A 174 35.31 29.78 9.14
N ASP A 175 36.20 29.67 8.15
CA ASP A 175 35.83 29.54 6.73
C ASP A 175 36.02 28.09 6.28
N ASN A 176 35.14 27.62 5.38
CA ASN A 176 35.26 26.30 4.73
C ASN A 176 35.29 25.10 5.70
N VAL A 177 34.39 25.09 6.68
CA VAL A 177 34.24 23.97 7.63
C VAL A 177 33.72 22.73 6.90
N THR A 178 34.43 21.61 7.00
CA THR A 178 34.00 20.32 6.47
C THR A 178 32.85 19.73 7.32
N PHE A 179 32.14 18.72 6.78
CA PHE A 179 31.07 18.07 7.53
C PHE A 179 31.55 17.38 8.81
N ASP A 180 32.71 16.73 8.76
CA ASP A 180 33.30 16.05 9.93
C ASP A 180 33.72 17.06 11.01
N GLU A 181 34.32 18.17 10.62
CA GLU A 181 34.65 19.27 11.53
C GLU A 181 33.38 19.89 12.14
N LEU A 182 32.29 20.05 11.37
CA LEU A 182 31.02 20.55 11.87
C LEU A 182 30.44 19.64 12.96
N LEU A 183 30.50 18.32 12.73
CA LEU A 183 30.06 17.34 13.72
C LEU A 183 30.87 17.40 15.00
N GLN A 184 32.21 17.54 14.89
CA GLN A 184 33.08 17.65 16.04
C GLN A 184 32.82 18.94 16.81
N LEU A 185 32.69 20.07 16.11
CA LEU A 185 32.34 21.36 16.70
C LEU A 185 31.03 21.31 17.48
N TYR A 186 30.01 20.64 16.93
CA TYR A 186 28.74 20.46 17.64
C TYR A 186 28.90 19.68 18.95
N ILE A 187 29.72 18.62 18.93
CA ILE A 187 29.99 17.81 20.13
C ILE A 187 30.71 18.65 21.19
N ASP A 188 31.70 19.45 20.78
CA ASP A 188 32.51 20.24 21.69
C ASP A 188 31.71 21.40 22.31
N ILE A 189 30.98 22.16 21.49
CA ILE A 189 30.06 23.20 21.96
C ILE A 189 28.97 22.65 22.90
N ASN A 190 28.42 21.49 22.59
CA ASN A 190 27.38 20.87 23.45
C ASN A 190 27.91 20.43 24.82
N LYS A 191 29.21 20.17 24.95
CA LYS A 191 29.87 19.96 26.26
C LYS A 191 30.11 21.31 26.98
N GLU A 192 30.69 22.27 26.26
CA GLU A 192 31.10 23.54 26.79
C GLU A 192 29.94 24.39 27.30
N VAL A 193 28.82 24.42 26.57
CA VAL A 193 27.57 25.11 26.98
C VAL A 193 27.04 24.62 28.32
N LYS A 194 27.28 23.35 28.73
CA LYS A 194 26.84 22.85 30.04
C LYS A 194 27.65 23.41 31.22
N GLU A 195 28.86 23.86 30.97
CA GLU A 195 29.79 24.31 32.00
C GLU A 195 29.96 25.83 31.95
N ASN A 196 29.63 26.50 30.84
CA ASN A 196 29.82 27.92 30.61
C ASN A 196 28.48 28.64 30.36
N LYS A 197 28.00 29.37 31.36
CA LYS A 197 26.72 30.11 31.30
C LYS A 197 26.71 31.28 30.30
N GLU A 198 27.89 31.91 30.06
CA GLU A 198 27.98 32.98 29.08
C GLU A 198 27.79 32.44 27.66
N LEU A 199 28.42 31.31 27.36
CA LEU A 199 28.26 30.61 26.10
C LEU A 199 26.82 30.07 25.94
N GLU A 200 26.20 29.60 27.03
CA GLU A 200 24.80 29.19 27.00
C GLU A 200 23.89 30.35 26.60
N GLN A 201 24.14 31.55 27.13
CA GLN A 201 23.39 32.76 26.79
C GLN A 201 23.59 33.11 25.29
N GLU A 202 24.85 33.10 24.80
CA GLU A 202 25.15 33.39 23.39
C GLU A 202 24.44 32.41 22.42
N VAL A 203 24.22 31.19 22.82
CA VAL A 203 23.46 30.20 22.02
C VAL A 203 21.96 30.50 22.01
N PHE A 204 21.42 31.16 23.03
CA PHE A 204 19.99 31.48 23.11
C PHE A 204 19.65 32.87 22.54
N ASP A 205 20.60 33.75 22.42
CA ASP A 205 20.44 35.08 21.81
C ASP A 205 20.50 35.02 20.28
#